data_3765f110dcc56e7183a6d5342a7e65a2
#
_entry.id   3765f110dcc56e7183a6d5342a7e65a2
#
_cell.length_a   1.000
_cell.length_b   1.000
_cell.length_c   1.000
_cell.angle_alpha   90.00
_cell.angle_beta   90.00
_cell.angle_gamma   90.00
#
_symmetry.space_group_name_H-M   'P 1'
#
loop_
_entity.id
_entity.type
_entity.pdbx_description
1 polymer ?
#
loop_
_entity_poly.entity_id
_entity_poly.type
_entity_poly.pdbx_seq_one_letter_code
_entity_poly.pdbx_strand_id
1 'polypeptide(L)'
;MVLCLTAFFAALAAQIVLSFYQSGTVLRELDDQMGNFNAISRFQNGVERSLTALDDYRWEYGDTDALLAELDSAFSVTNAWLWRINGSLDTVSEEQYLLYSAVCTTYDSYTALVEELRAEIAAGQDAAAAQLYYEKVSPCGSYLRQYAQQLLNTAISDAQSTYTTVSALSSRVKWAQTVVVGLCLVLGLVMAW
;
A
#
# COMPACT_ATOMS: atom_id res chain seq x y z
N MET A 1 13.67 -50.75 -16.97
CA MET A 1 12.42 -50.50 -16.23
C MET A 1 12.67 -49.67 -14.97
N VAL A 2 13.52 -50.10 -14.03
CA VAL A 2 13.81 -49.38 -12.76
C VAL A 2 14.34 -47.93 -12.98
N LEU A 3 15.27 -47.73 -13.91
CA LEU A 3 15.85 -46.41 -14.25
C LEU A 3 14.81 -45.40 -14.78
N CYS A 4 13.83 -45.84 -15.58
CA CYS A 4 12.76 -44.98 -16.07
C CYS A 4 11.80 -44.57 -14.94
N LEU A 5 11.50 -45.54 -14.02
CA LEU A 5 10.63 -45.28 -12.87
C LEU A 5 11.26 -44.26 -11.88
N THR A 6 12.56 -44.39 -11.61
CA THR A 6 13.30 -43.46 -10.76
C THR A 6 13.41 -42.06 -11.37
N ALA A 7 13.65 -41.95 -12.68
CA ALA A 7 13.65 -40.65 -13.37
C ALA A 7 12.27 -39.97 -13.35
N PHE A 8 11.20 -40.75 -13.46
CA PHE A 8 9.82 -40.29 -13.37
C PHE A 8 9.47 -39.72 -11.99
N PHE A 9 9.79 -40.49 -10.92
CA PHE A 9 9.56 -39.99 -9.55
C PHE A 9 10.43 -38.79 -9.22
N ALA A 10 11.67 -38.71 -9.72
CA ALA A 10 12.53 -37.55 -9.53
C ALA A 10 11.96 -36.30 -10.26
N ALA A 11 11.42 -36.44 -11.47
CA ALA A 11 10.78 -35.34 -12.20
C ALA A 11 9.51 -34.83 -11.49
N LEU A 12 8.68 -35.74 -10.98
CA LEU A 12 7.48 -35.38 -10.20
C LEU A 12 7.85 -34.67 -8.89
N ALA A 13 8.84 -35.16 -8.16
CA ALA A 13 9.30 -34.55 -6.93
C ALA A 13 9.86 -33.12 -7.19
N ALA A 14 10.70 -32.97 -8.23
CA ALA A 14 11.24 -31.67 -8.62
C ALA A 14 10.10 -30.69 -8.99
N GLN A 15 9.08 -31.14 -9.68
CA GLN A 15 7.94 -30.34 -10.11
C GLN A 15 7.08 -29.89 -8.92
N ILE A 16 6.87 -30.75 -7.93
CA ILE A 16 6.17 -30.41 -6.68
C ILE A 16 6.96 -29.33 -5.92
N VAL A 17 8.28 -29.53 -5.75
CA VAL A 17 9.15 -28.56 -5.06
C VAL A 17 9.13 -27.19 -5.77
N LEU A 18 9.21 -27.18 -7.12
CA LEU A 18 9.15 -25.93 -7.90
C LEU A 18 7.81 -25.22 -7.73
N SER A 19 6.70 -25.98 -7.71
CA SER A 19 5.36 -25.45 -7.51
C SER A 19 5.19 -24.82 -6.13
N PHE A 20 5.71 -25.46 -5.08
CA PHE A 20 5.69 -24.91 -3.73
C PHE A 20 6.57 -23.66 -3.60
N TYR A 21 7.74 -23.63 -4.20
CA TYR A 21 8.63 -22.48 -4.21
C TYR A 21 7.98 -21.27 -4.89
N GLN A 22 7.42 -21.47 -6.08
CA GLN A 22 6.72 -20.43 -6.83
C GLN A 22 5.49 -19.89 -6.08
N SER A 23 4.70 -20.77 -5.45
CA SER A 23 3.54 -20.37 -4.65
C SER A 23 3.95 -19.53 -3.43
N GLY A 24 5.05 -19.87 -2.79
CA GLY A 24 5.59 -19.13 -1.64
C GLY A 24 6.06 -17.73 -2.00
N THR A 25 6.74 -17.57 -3.15
CA THR A 25 7.21 -16.27 -3.64
C THR A 25 6.04 -15.35 -3.98
N VAL A 26 5.02 -15.90 -4.66
CA VAL A 26 3.80 -15.18 -5.04
C VAL A 26 3.01 -14.70 -3.82
N LEU A 27 2.86 -15.58 -2.82
CA LEU A 27 2.14 -15.21 -1.58
C LEU A 27 2.88 -14.11 -0.81
N ARG A 28 4.21 -14.15 -0.78
CA ARG A 28 5.00 -13.10 -0.15
C ARG A 28 4.85 -11.75 -0.85
N GLU A 29 4.91 -11.74 -2.19
CA GLU A 29 4.75 -10.53 -2.98
C GLU A 29 3.36 -9.90 -2.83
N LEU A 30 2.31 -10.74 -2.77
CA LEU A 30 0.96 -10.28 -2.48
C LEU A 30 0.82 -9.72 -1.05
N ASP A 31 1.45 -10.37 -0.07
CA ASP A 31 1.42 -9.90 1.33
C ASP A 31 2.12 -8.55 1.49
N ASP A 32 3.29 -8.38 0.85
CA ASP A 32 4.04 -7.12 0.83
C ASP A 32 3.22 -5.99 0.17
N GLN A 33 2.57 -6.27 -0.96
CA GLN A 33 1.71 -5.29 -1.64
C GLN A 33 0.45 -4.95 -0.84
N MET A 34 -0.19 -5.93 -0.20
CA MET A 34 -1.33 -5.66 0.70
C MET A 34 -0.89 -4.86 1.93
N GLY A 35 0.32 -5.11 2.44
CA GLY A 35 0.93 -4.34 3.51
C GLY A 35 1.11 -2.87 3.12
N ASN A 36 1.65 -2.62 1.93
CA ASN A 36 1.84 -1.27 1.39
C ASN A 36 0.51 -0.55 1.14
N PHE A 37 -0.45 -1.21 0.49
CA PHE A 37 -1.81 -0.68 0.30
C PHE A 37 -2.47 -0.29 1.62
N ASN A 38 -2.40 -1.16 2.64
CA ASN A 38 -2.96 -0.88 3.95
C ASN A 38 -2.27 0.33 4.62
N ALA A 39 -0.94 0.45 4.48
CA ALA A 39 -0.19 1.57 5.01
C ALA A 39 -0.62 2.90 4.37
N ILE A 40 -0.72 2.95 3.03
CA ILE A 40 -1.16 4.14 2.29
C ILE A 40 -2.61 4.51 2.65
N SER A 41 -3.51 3.53 2.72
CA SER A 41 -4.91 3.75 3.09
C SER A 41 -5.04 4.28 4.52
N ARG A 42 -4.25 3.79 5.47
CA ARG A 42 -4.24 4.28 6.86
C ARG A 42 -3.65 5.68 6.97
N PHE A 43 -2.60 5.98 6.21
CA PHE A 43 -2.05 7.33 6.08
C PHE A 43 -3.12 8.30 5.58
N GLN A 44 -3.79 7.96 4.47
CA GLN A 44 -4.86 8.76 3.90
C GLN A 44 -5.99 9.02 4.92
N ASN A 45 -6.42 7.99 5.64
CA ASN A 45 -7.45 8.14 6.67
C ASN A 45 -7.01 9.09 7.79
N GLY A 46 -5.73 9.08 8.18
CA GLY A 46 -5.19 10.01 9.17
C GLY A 46 -5.20 11.46 8.66
N VAL A 47 -4.83 11.68 7.41
CA VAL A 47 -4.92 13.00 6.74
C VAL A 47 -6.38 13.48 6.69
N GLU A 48 -7.31 12.62 6.26
CA GLU A 48 -8.73 12.96 6.21
C GLU A 48 -9.29 13.34 7.59
N ARG A 49 -8.91 12.62 8.64
CA ARG A 49 -9.33 12.94 10.01
C ARG A 49 -8.84 14.32 10.44
N SER A 50 -7.57 14.66 10.16
CA SER A 50 -7.03 15.97 10.51
C SER A 50 -7.74 17.10 9.76
N LEU A 51 -8.04 16.91 8.48
CA LEU A 51 -8.76 17.88 7.66
C LEU A 51 -10.21 18.03 8.13
N THR A 52 -10.90 16.93 8.39
CA THR A 52 -12.28 16.96 8.88
C THR A 52 -12.37 17.66 10.24
N ALA A 53 -11.42 17.40 11.15
CA ALA A 53 -11.40 18.08 12.45
C ALA A 53 -11.26 19.60 12.31
N LEU A 54 -10.43 20.06 11.34
CA LEU A 54 -10.26 21.48 11.05
C LEU A 54 -11.46 22.08 10.30
N ASP A 55 -12.06 21.35 9.36
CA ASP A 55 -13.24 21.79 8.61
C ASP A 55 -14.47 21.94 9.54
N ASP A 56 -14.62 21.04 10.49
CA ASP A 56 -15.75 21.03 11.45
C ASP A 56 -15.54 22.01 12.61
N TYR A 57 -14.33 22.53 12.79
CA TYR A 57 -14.02 23.46 13.87
C TYR A 57 -14.70 24.82 13.66
N ARG A 58 -15.43 25.27 14.69
CA ARG A 58 -16.08 26.59 14.72
C ARG A 58 -15.17 27.62 15.38
N TRP A 59 -14.50 28.42 14.58
CA TRP A 59 -13.46 29.37 14.99
C TRP A 59 -13.86 30.33 16.12
N GLU A 60 -15.14 30.61 16.28
CA GLU A 60 -15.62 31.52 17.34
C GLU A 60 -16.10 30.80 18.62
N TYR A 61 -16.49 29.52 18.52
CA TYR A 61 -17.18 28.80 19.62
C TYR A 61 -16.74 27.34 19.72
N GLY A 62 -15.71 26.95 19.03
CA GLY A 62 -15.23 25.56 19.01
C GLY A 62 -14.49 25.19 20.30
N ASP A 63 -14.54 23.90 20.64
CA ASP A 63 -13.74 23.33 21.72
C ASP A 63 -12.29 23.13 21.23
N THR A 64 -11.43 24.05 21.62
CA THR A 64 -10.01 24.05 21.21
C THR A 64 -9.28 22.81 21.73
N ASP A 65 -9.55 22.38 22.96
CA ASP A 65 -8.88 21.22 23.55
C ASP A 65 -9.25 19.94 22.80
N ALA A 66 -10.51 19.82 22.42
CA ALA A 66 -10.99 18.69 21.61
C ALA A 66 -10.37 18.69 20.21
N LEU A 67 -10.26 19.85 19.54
CA LEU A 67 -9.58 19.98 18.25
C LEU A 67 -8.12 19.57 18.34
N LEU A 68 -7.38 20.10 19.31
CA LEU A 68 -5.95 19.81 19.47
C LEU A 68 -5.72 18.31 19.76
N ALA A 69 -6.54 17.70 20.61
CA ALA A 69 -6.46 16.27 20.89
C ALA A 69 -6.74 15.40 19.64
N GLU A 70 -7.72 15.79 18.82
CA GLU A 70 -8.03 15.07 17.57
C GLU A 70 -6.89 15.22 16.54
N LEU A 71 -6.31 16.42 16.40
CA LEU A 71 -5.15 16.66 15.54
C LEU A 71 -3.94 15.83 16.00
N ASP A 72 -3.64 15.78 17.31
CA ASP A 72 -2.55 14.97 17.84
C ASP A 72 -2.75 13.48 17.54
N SER A 73 -3.98 13.00 17.73
CA SER A 73 -4.35 11.62 17.40
C SER A 73 -4.17 11.34 15.90
N ALA A 74 -4.66 12.23 15.04
CA ALA A 74 -4.57 12.09 13.59
C ALA A 74 -3.10 12.09 13.11
N PHE A 75 -2.29 13.03 13.58
CA PHE A 75 -0.87 13.12 13.21
C PHE A 75 -0.04 11.94 13.73
N SER A 76 -0.31 11.46 14.93
CA SER A 76 0.35 10.25 15.47
C SER A 76 0.12 9.05 14.56
N VAL A 77 -1.11 8.83 14.13
CA VAL A 77 -1.47 7.76 13.18
C VAL A 77 -0.81 7.98 11.83
N THR A 78 -0.90 9.18 11.28
CA THR A 78 -0.36 9.53 9.96
C THR A 78 1.16 9.33 9.90
N ASN A 79 1.89 9.82 10.92
CA ASN A 79 3.33 9.65 11.02
C ASN A 79 3.76 8.18 11.09
N ALA A 80 3.06 7.38 11.90
CA ALA A 80 3.36 5.95 12.04
C ALA A 80 3.22 5.21 10.70
N TRP A 81 2.20 5.56 9.91
CA TRP A 81 1.95 4.92 8.62
C TRP A 81 2.85 5.45 7.50
N LEU A 82 3.20 6.75 7.50
CA LEU A 82 4.17 7.33 6.58
C LEU A 82 5.55 6.66 6.73
N TRP A 83 5.98 6.40 7.96
CA TRP A 83 7.20 5.64 8.24
C TRP A 83 7.14 4.21 7.69
N ARG A 84 5.99 3.58 7.75
CA ARG A 84 5.79 2.22 7.25
C ARG A 84 5.82 2.16 5.72
N ILE A 85 5.24 3.16 5.04
CA ILE A 85 5.34 3.30 3.59
C ILE A 85 6.80 3.45 3.17
N ASN A 86 7.58 4.29 3.86
CA ASN A 86 9.00 4.48 3.57
C ASN A 86 9.80 3.17 3.62
N GLY A 87 9.49 2.28 4.57
CA GLY A 87 10.15 0.97 4.69
C GLY A 87 9.80 -0.03 3.58
N SER A 88 8.80 0.24 2.75
CA SER A 88 8.36 -0.63 1.66
C SER A 88 8.77 -0.14 0.26
N LEU A 89 9.54 0.96 0.16
CA LEU A 89 9.87 1.61 -1.12
C LEU A 89 10.88 0.86 -2.00
N ASP A 90 11.59 -0.11 -1.47
CA ASP A 90 12.62 -0.86 -2.24
C ASP A 90 12.03 -1.69 -3.39
N THR A 91 10.71 -1.88 -3.42
CA THR A 91 10.00 -2.73 -4.40
C THR A 91 8.98 -1.99 -5.25
N VAL A 92 8.92 -0.65 -5.13
CA VAL A 92 7.88 0.16 -5.81
C VAL A 92 8.34 0.66 -7.18
N SER A 93 7.36 1.03 -8.03
CA SER A 93 7.63 1.68 -9.32
C SER A 93 8.21 3.09 -9.13
N GLU A 94 8.92 3.60 -10.16
CA GLU A 94 9.44 4.97 -10.16
C GLU A 94 8.31 6.00 -9.97
N GLU A 95 7.17 5.78 -10.58
CA GLU A 95 5.98 6.63 -10.43
C GLU A 95 5.48 6.65 -9.00
N GLN A 96 5.41 5.51 -8.34
CA GLN A 96 5.00 5.40 -6.94
C GLN A 96 5.99 6.11 -6.01
N TYR A 97 7.30 6.00 -6.29
CA TYR A 97 8.34 6.71 -5.53
C TYR A 97 8.21 8.22 -5.66
N LEU A 98 7.96 8.74 -6.87
CA LEU A 98 7.77 10.18 -7.10
C LEU A 98 6.53 10.72 -6.38
N LEU A 99 5.42 9.96 -6.45
CA LEU A 99 4.20 10.32 -5.71
C LEU A 99 4.41 10.29 -4.19
N TYR A 100 5.12 9.30 -3.68
CA TYR A 100 5.49 9.24 -2.27
C TYR A 100 6.33 10.46 -1.85
N SER A 101 7.33 10.85 -2.64
CA SER A 101 8.14 12.04 -2.39
C SER A 101 7.30 13.32 -2.37
N ALA A 102 6.33 13.44 -3.28
CA ALA A 102 5.37 14.55 -3.29
C ALA A 102 4.48 14.55 -2.04
N VAL A 103 4.01 13.37 -1.61
CA VAL A 103 3.26 13.20 -0.36
C VAL A 103 4.09 13.67 0.84
N CYS A 104 5.34 13.22 0.97
CA CYS A 104 6.22 13.61 2.08
C CYS A 104 6.42 15.13 2.14
N THR A 105 6.81 15.75 1.01
CA THR A 105 7.06 17.19 0.94
C THR A 105 5.80 18.00 1.27
N THR A 106 4.64 17.56 0.78
CA THR A 106 3.37 18.24 1.05
C THR A 106 2.93 18.03 2.50
N TYR A 107 3.16 16.83 3.05
CA TYR A 107 2.85 16.52 4.44
C TYR A 107 3.71 17.35 5.42
N ASP A 108 5.02 17.49 5.15
CA ASP A 108 5.90 18.36 5.95
C ASP A 108 5.43 19.82 5.94
N SER A 109 5.00 20.29 4.76
CA SER A 109 4.45 21.65 4.63
C SER A 109 3.11 21.78 5.37
N TYR A 110 2.25 20.78 5.27
CA TYR A 110 0.94 20.74 5.95
C TYR A 110 1.11 20.75 7.48
N THR A 111 1.99 19.90 8.01
CA THR A 111 2.25 19.83 9.45
C THR A 111 2.82 21.13 9.97
N ALA A 112 3.75 21.78 9.25
CA ALA A 112 4.30 23.09 9.64
C ALA A 112 3.19 24.16 9.69
N LEU A 113 2.29 24.19 8.70
CA LEU A 113 1.16 25.13 8.69
C LEU A 113 0.16 24.86 9.83
N VAL A 114 -0.08 23.60 10.17
CA VAL A 114 -0.96 23.25 11.30
C VAL A 114 -0.31 23.62 12.64
N GLU A 115 1.01 23.52 12.78
CA GLU A 115 1.69 24.00 13.99
C GLU A 115 1.61 25.54 14.11
N GLU A 116 1.74 26.29 13.00
CA GLU A 116 1.51 27.75 12.99
C GLU A 116 0.05 28.05 13.40
N LEU A 117 -0.91 27.32 12.87
CA LEU A 117 -2.33 27.43 13.21
C LEU A 117 -2.59 27.19 14.70
N ARG A 118 -1.97 26.15 15.27
CA ARG A 118 -2.05 25.85 16.71
C ARG A 118 -1.54 27.01 17.58
N ALA A 119 -0.45 27.64 17.15
CA ALA A 119 0.11 28.79 17.86
C ALA A 119 -0.86 29.98 17.86
N GLU A 120 -1.54 30.27 16.74
CA GLU A 120 -2.54 31.35 16.66
C GLU A 120 -3.77 31.03 17.55
N ILE A 121 -4.24 29.78 17.53
CA ILE A 121 -5.34 29.33 18.42
C ILE A 121 -4.95 29.47 19.89
N ALA A 122 -3.75 29.02 20.26
CA ALA A 122 -3.27 29.12 21.64
C ALA A 122 -3.07 30.57 22.11
N ALA A 123 -2.80 31.49 21.19
CA ALA A 123 -2.74 32.93 21.46
C ALA A 123 -4.11 33.62 21.55
N GLY A 124 -5.22 32.87 21.31
CA GLY A 124 -6.57 33.42 21.28
C GLY A 124 -6.85 34.33 20.09
N GLN A 125 -6.10 34.12 18.97
CA GLN A 125 -6.21 34.93 17.77
C GLN A 125 -7.12 34.26 16.72
N ASP A 126 -8.38 34.01 17.08
CA ASP A 126 -9.32 33.22 16.26
C ASP A 126 -9.47 33.73 14.83
N ALA A 127 -9.49 35.05 14.63
CA ALA A 127 -9.59 35.63 13.28
C ALA A 127 -8.32 35.36 12.43
N ALA A 128 -7.12 35.44 13.04
CA ALA A 128 -5.87 35.12 12.35
C ALA A 128 -5.78 33.61 12.06
N ALA A 129 -6.17 32.81 13.02
CA ALA A 129 -6.23 31.34 12.87
C ALA A 129 -7.19 30.94 11.72
N ALA A 130 -8.39 31.52 11.66
CA ALA A 130 -9.34 31.29 10.59
C ALA A 130 -8.78 31.70 9.21
N GLN A 131 -8.16 32.88 9.14
CA GLN A 131 -7.52 33.34 7.91
C GLN A 131 -6.40 32.39 7.46
N LEU A 132 -5.49 32.00 8.36
CA LEU A 132 -4.41 31.04 8.09
C LEU A 132 -4.96 29.72 7.60
N TYR A 133 -6.04 29.22 8.23
CA TYR A 133 -6.71 28.00 7.82
C TYR A 133 -7.20 28.09 6.37
N TYR A 134 -8.04 29.07 6.04
CA TYR A 134 -8.65 29.16 4.71
C TYR A 134 -7.65 29.51 3.61
N GLU A 135 -6.64 30.34 3.90
CA GLU A 135 -5.70 30.77 2.87
C GLU A 135 -4.56 29.79 2.63
N LYS A 136 -4.12 29.03 3.65
CA LYS A 136 -2.93 28.17 3.53
C LYS A 136 -3.17 26.72 3.92
N VAL A 137 -3.75 26.44 5.09
CA VAL A 137 -3.85 25.08 5.61
C VAL A 137 -4.78 24.22 4.77
N SER A 138 -6.00 24.70 4.50
CA SER A 138 -7.01 24.00 3.72
C SER A 138 -6.57 23.71 2.28
N PRO A 139 -5.99 24.67 1.52
CA PRO A 139 -5.42 24.39 0.21
C PRO A 139 -4.28 23.36 0.25
N CYS A 140 -3.34 23.48 1.19
CA CYS A 140 -2.23 22.53 1.34
C CYS A 140 -2.75 21.12 1.67
N GLY A 141 -3.70 21.02 2.59
CA GLY A 141 -4.37 19.77 2.92
C GLY A 141 -5.10 19.14 1.74
N SER A 142 -5.71 19.96 0.88
CA SER A 142 -6.36 19.49 -0.34
C SER A 142 -5.36 18.89 -1.34
N TYR A 143 -4.19 19.49 -1.51
CA TYR A 143 -3.10 18.90 -2.31
C TYR A 143 -2.58 17.61 -1.70
N LEU A 144 -2.39 17.57 -0.38
CA LEU A 144 -1.97 16.36 0.33
C LEU A 144 -2.96 15.21 0.12
N ARG A 145 -4.27 15.49 0.26
CA ARG A 145 -5.35 14.54 -0.02
C ARG A 145 -5.26 14.01 -1.45
N GLN A 146 -5.06 14.91 -2.42
CA GLN A 146 -4.95 14.53 -3.84
C GLN A 146 -3.74 13.61 -4.10
N TYR A 147 -2.57 13.95 -3.58
CA TYR A 147 -1.37 13.13 -3.75
C TYR A 147 -1.48 11.78 -3.02
N ALA A 148 -2.04 11.76 -1.82
CA ALA A 148 -2.30 10.51 -1.09
C ALA A 148 -3.27 9.60 -1.87
N GLN A 149 -4.32 10.18 -2.47
CA GLN A 149 -5.26 9.43 -3.31
C GLN A 149 -4.60 8.90 -4.60
N GLN A 150 -3.73 9.70 -5.23
CA GLN A 150 -2.98 9.23 -6.41
C GLN A 150 -2.03 8.10 -6.04
N LEU A 151 -1.30 8.23 -4.92
CA LEU A 151 -0.42 7.18 -4.43
C LEU A 151 -1.19 5.88 -4.15
N LEU A 152 -2.38 5.98 -3.55
CA LEU A 152 -3.26 4.83 -3.32
C LEU A 152 -3.71 4.18 -4.64
N ASN A 153 -4.13 4.98 -5.61
CA ASN A 153 -4.58 4.49 -6.91
C ASN A 153 -3.45 3.80 -7.68
N THR A 154 -2.23 4.32 -7.63
CA THR A 154 -1.05 3.70 -8.24
C THR A 154 -0.73 2.37 -7.54
N ALA A 155 -0.76 2.32 -6.22
CA ALA A 155 -0.57 1.08 -5.47
C ALA A 155 -1.63 0.01 -5.81
N ILE A 156 -2.89 0.39 -6.01
CA ILE A 156 -3.95 -0.51 -6.48
C ILE A 156 -3.65 -1.03 -7.88
N SER A 157 -3.26 -0.15 -8.80
CA SER A 157 -2.93 -0.51 -10.19
C SER A 157 -1.76 -1.49 -10.24
N ASP A 158 -0.70 -1.24 -9.46
CA ASP A 158 0.48 -2.09 -9.37
C ASP A 158 0.12 -3.46 -8.79
N ALA A 159 -0.68 -3.51 -7.72
CA ALA A 159 -1.18 -4.74 -7.13
C ALA A 159 -2.03 -5.55 -8.12
N GLN A 160 -2.90 -4.89 -8.89
CA GLN A 160 -3.73 -5.54 -9.90
C GLN A 160 -2.89 -6.09 -11.07
N SER A 161 -1.87 -5.35 -11.51
CA SER A 161 -0.92 -5.78 -12.54
C SER A 161 -0.15 -7.02 -12.09
N THR A 162 0.35 -7.02 -10.85
CA THR A 162 1.03 -8.17 -10.26
C THR A 162 0.10 -9.37 -10.14
N TYR A 163 -1.13 -9.18 -9.66
CA TYR A 163 -2.12 -10.26 -9.57
C TYR A 163 -2.42 -10.89 -10.93
N THR A 164 -2.58 -10.10 -11.99
CA THR A 164 -2.83 -10.61 -13.35
C THR A 164 -1.64 -11.38 -13.89
N THR A 165 -0.42 -10.90 -13.66
CA THR A 165 0.83 -11.56 -14.07
C THR A 165 1.00 -12.89 -13.35
N VAL A 166 0.78 -12.90 -12.04
CA VAL A 166 0.84 -14.09 -11.19
C VAL A 166 -0.22 -15.12 -11.59
N SER A 167 -1.46 -14.68 -11.84
CA SER A 167 -2.55 -15.54 -12.28
C SER A 167 -2.24 -16.19 -13.64
N ALA A 168 -1.68 -15.42 -14.58
CA ALA A 168 -1.26 -15.94 -15.88
C ALA A 168 -0.11 -16.96 -15.76
N LEU A 169 0.88 -16.68 -14.88
CA LEU A 169 1.98 -17.61 -14.61
C LEU A 169 1.49 -18.91 -13.98
N SER A 170 0.61 -18.81 -12.97
CA SER A 170 -0.03 -19.96 -12.31
C SER A 170 -0.81 -20.83 -13.31
N SER A 171 -1.54 -20.19 -14.23
CA SER A 171 -2.26 -20.91 -15.29
C SER A 171 -1.32 -21.66 -16.23
N ARG A 172 -0.20 -21.04 -16.66
CA ARG A 172 0.81 -21.68 -17.51
C ARG A 172 1.48 -22.86 -16.80
N VAL A 173 1.79 -22.71 -15.52
CA VAL A 173 2.39 -23.79 -14.71
C VAL A 173 1.42 -24.96 -14.55
N LYS A 174 0.13 -24.70 -14.25
CA LYS A 174 -0.90 -25.75 -14.18
C LYS A 174 -1.04 -26.48 -15.50
N TRP A 175 -1.02 -25.77 -16.63
CA TRP A 175 -1.08 -26.36 -17.95
C TRP A 175 0.13 -27.25 -18.24
N ALA A 176 1.33 -26.78 -17.96
CA ALA A 176 2.56 -27.57 -18.10
C ALA A 176 2.53 -28.83 -17.20
N GLN A 177 2.05 -28.72 -15.98
CA GLN A 177 1.86 -29.86 -15.08
C GLN A 177 0.89 -30.89 -15.65
N THR A 178 -0.24 -30.46 -16.20
CA THR A 178 -1.23 -31.36 -16.80
C THR A 178 -0.65 -32.10 -18.00
N VAL A 179 0.13 -31.42 -18.85
CA VAL A 179 0.79 -32.03 -20.01
C VAL A 179 1.82 -33.06 -19.58
N VAL A 180 2.65 -32.76 -18.58
CA VAL A 180 3.67 -33.69 -18.08
C VAL A 180 3.02 -34.93 -17.46
N VAL A 181 1.98 -34.76 -16.63
CA VAL A 181 1.24 -35.89 -16.05
C VAL A 181 0.59 -36.74 -17.15
N GLY A 182 0.02 -36.09 -18.16
CA GLY A 182 -0.57 -36.80 -19.30
C GLY A 182 0.46 -37.62 -20.10
N LEU A 183 1.62 -37.03 -20.39
CA LEU A 183 2.74 -37.73 -21.05
C LEU A 183 3.24 -38.93 -20.23
N CYS A 184 3.35 -38.72 -18.92
CA CYS A 184 3.78 -39.80 -18.02
C CYS A 184 2.77 -40.96 -17.94
N LEU A 185 1.48 -40.67 -17.96
CA LEU A 185 0.43 -41.73 -18.01
C LEU A 185 0.48 -42.52 -19.34
N VAL A 186 0.69 -41.81 -20.47
CA VAL A 186 0.82 -42.47 -21.77
C VAL A 186 2.05 -43.36 -21.83
N LEU A 187 3.22 -42.86 -21.35
CA LEU A 187 4.44 -43.67 -21.28
C LEU A 187 4.30 -44.86 -20.33
N GLY A 188 3.64 -44.69 -19.19
CA GLY A 188 3.35 -45.78 -18.27
C GLY A 188 2.48 -46.88 -18.90
N LEU A 189 1.47 -46.52 -19.69
CA LEU A 189 0.60 -47.47 -20.42
C LEU A 189 1.36 -48.19 -21.52
N VAL A 190 2.21 -47.49 -22.28
CA VAL A 190 3.03 -48.11 -23.35
C VAL A 190 4.05 -49.10 -22.77
N MET A 191 4.59 -48.82 -21.55
CA MET A 191 5.54 -49.72 -20.88
C MET A 191 4.85 -50.93 -20.19
N ALA A 192 3.57 -50.81 -19.91
CA ALA A 192 2.78 -51.91 -19.33
C ALA A 192 2.24 -52.88 -20.36
N TRP A 193 2.24 -52.50 -21.64
CA TRP A 193 1.91 -53.36 -22.80
C TRP A 193 3.15 -54.04 -23.33
#